data_ee37090794c1a104175301bb88179da4
#
_entry.id   ee37090794c1a104175301bb88179da4
#
_cell.length_a   1.000
_cell.length_b   1.000
_cell.length_c   1.000
_cell.angle_alpha   90.00
_cell.angle_beta   90.00
_cell.angle_gamma   90.00
#
_symmetry.space_group_name_H-M   'P 1'
#
loop_
_entity.id
_entity.type
_entity.pdbx_description
1 polymer ?
#
loop_
_entity_poly.entity_id
_entity_poly.type
_entity_poly.pdbx_seq_one_letter_code
_entity_poly.pdbx_strand_id
1 'polypeptide(L)'
;MISFDLTGKVAVVTGASSGLGEQFAKALSEQGCDVAVLARRVERLEELSKKLKENGHDCLPVACDVTNEESIKEAVKKIEEHYGHIDILVNNAGVVEYSSGLHDHTTEQWDKVLNTDLKGVFLMGREVSKVMMKQNSGKIINIASVGGIQAGPAQVSYFAAKGGVVNLTKAMAGDLAPYGILVNAIAPGVYDTEMTHGALDAPGSLVLKNRVALKRFGREGEMNGALVYFASDACTYTTGQTLVVDGGMTSML
;
A
#
# COMPACT_ATOMS: atom_id res chain seq x y z
N MET A 1 14.61 -22.30 -9.05
CA MET A 1 13.19 -22.25 -9.48
C MET A 1 12.62 -20.93 -8.96
N ILE A 2 11.86 -20.17 -9.74
CA ILE A 2 11.20 -18.95 -9.25
C ILE A 2 10.05 -19.40 -8.33
N SER A 3 9.98 -18.85 -7.12
CA SER A 3 8.92 -19.15 -6.16
C SER A 3 8.14 -17.88 -5.82
N PHE A 4 6.83 -18.00 -5.82
CA PHE A 4 5.88 -17.00 -5.33
C PHE A 4 5.24 -17.45 -3.99
N ASP A 5 5.69 -18.56 -3.43
CA ASP A 5 5.25 -19.09 -2.16
C ASP A 5 5.70 -18.17 -1.01
N LEU A 6 4.79 -17.83 -0.12
CA LEU A 6 5.01 -17.00 1.05
C LEU A 6 4.80 -17.77 2.36
N THR A 7 4.77 -19.10 2.31
CA THR A 7 4.61 -19.95 3.49
C THR A 7 5.69 -19.64 4.53
N GLY A 8 5.25 -19.40 5.77
CA GLY A 8 6.12 -19.03 6.89
C GLY A 8 6.61 -17.58 6.88
N LYS A 9 6.11 -16.75 5.98
CA LYS A 9 6.34 -15.30 5.98
C LYS A 9 5.26 -14.57 6.76
N VAL A 10 5.62 -13.44 7.35
CA VAL A 10 4.72 -12.53 8.06
C VAL A 10 4.62 -11.21 7.29
N ALA A 11 3.41 -10.85 6.90
CA ALA A 11 3.13 -9.59 6.23
C ALA A 11 2.36 -8.62 7.13
N VAL A 12 2.72 -7.34 7.05
CA VAL A 12 2.00 -6.22 7.67
C VAL A 12 1.33 -5.41 6.58
N VAL A 13 0.01 -5.24 6.64
CA VAL A 13 -0.76 -4.46 5.66
C VAL A 13 -1.48 -3.32 6.33
N THR A 14 -1.13 -2.06 5.99
CA THR A 14 -1.82 -0.88 6.52
C THR A 14 -3.04 -0.52 5.66
N GLY A 15 -4.07 0.06 6.30
CA GLY A 15 -5.32 0.40 5.61
C GLY A 15 -6.12 -0.83 5.14
N ALA A 16 -5.98 -1.95 5.84
CA ALA A 16 -6.58 -3.24 5.45
C ALA A 16 -8.09 -3.36 5.72
N SER A 17 -8.73 -2.33 6.26
CA SER A 17 -10.17 -2.38 6.60
C SER A 17 -11.11 -2.24 5.39
N SER A 18 -10.59 -2.01 4.18
CA SER A 18 -11.38 -1.92 2.93
C SER A 18 -10.49 -1.83 1.69
N GLY A 19 -11.11 -1.97 0.52
CA GLY A 19 -10.52 -1.67 -0.79
C GLY A 19 -9.26 -2.48 -1.09
N LEU A 20 -8.22 -1.83 -1.59
CA LEU A 20 -6.98 -2.51 -1.99
C LEU A 20 -6.26 -3.18 -0.82
N GLY A 21 -6.27 -2.58 0.38
CA GLY A 21 -5.62 -3.15 1.55
C GLY A 21 -6.24 -4.49 1.98
N GLU A 22 -7.56 -4.60 1.92
CA GLU A 22 -8.27 -5.87 2.15
C GLU A 22 -7.91 -6.90 1.07
N GLN A 23 -7.88 -6.51 -0.20
CA GLN A 23 -7.49 -7.39 -1.31
C GLN A 23 -6.04 -7.87 -1.16
N PHE A 24 -5.13 -6.98 -0.77
CA PHE A 24 -3.72 -7.33 -0.54
C PHE A 24 -3.54 -8.32 0.60
N ALA A 25 -4.26 -8.12 1.72
CA ALA A 25 -4.23 -9.06 2.83
C ALA A 25 -4.72 -10.46 2.42
N LYS A 26 -5.81 -10.53 1.65
CA LYS A 26 -6.32 -11.78 1.08
C LYS A 26 -5.29 -12.44 0.17
N ALA A 27 -4.72 -11.69 -0.78
CA ALA A 27 -3.76 -12.22 -1.74
C ALA A 27 -2.49 -12.77 -1.08
N LEU A 28 -1.98 -12.11 -0.03
CA LEU A 28 -0.82 -12.59 0.71
C LEU A 28 -1.14 -13.85 1.51
N SER A 29 -2.32 -13.90 2.16
CA SER A 29 -2.78 -15.10 2.88
C SER A 29 -2.99 -16.28 1.93
N GLU A 30 -3.56 -16.07 0.74
CA GLU A 30 -3.72 -17.11 -0.29
C GLU A 30 -2.39 -17.68 -0.80
N GLN A 31 -1.30 -16.95 -0.64
CA GLN A 31 0.07 -17.42 -0.95
C GLN A 31 0.79 -18.05 0.27
N GLY A 32 0.09 -18.27 1.37
CA GLY A 32 0.64 -18.96 2.54
C GLY A 32 1.20 -18.04 3.63
N CYS A 33 1.00 -16.74 3.52
CA CYS A 33 1.53 -15.76 4.46
C CYS A 33 0.62 -15.59 5.68
N ASP A 34 1.19 -15.50 6.89
CA ASP A 34 0.51 -14.96 8.05
C ASP A 34 0.44 -13.43 7.92
N VAL A 35 -0.70 -12.81 8.30
CA VAL A 35 -0.93 -11.41 8.00
C VAL A 35 -1.34 -10.61 9.23
N ALA A 36 -0.62 -9.54 9.57
CA ALA A 36 -1.10 -8.51 10.46
C ALA A 36 -1.84 -7.44 9.66
N VAL A 37 -3.13 -7.24 9.95
CA VAL A 37 -4.00 -6.28 9.27
C VAL A 37 -4.22 -5.05 10.14
N LEU A 38 -3.85 -3.87 9.63
CA LEU A 38 -3.80 -2.62 10.38
C LEU A 38 -4.78 -1.58 9.84
N ALA A 39 -5.60 -1.01 10.69
CA ALA A 39 -6.44 0.16 10.42
C ALA A 39 -6.98 0.75 11.72
N ARG A 40 -7.70 1.88 11.60
CA ARG A 40 -8.45 2.49 12.72
C ARG A 40 -9.77 1.78 13.00
N ARG A 41 -10.41 1.19 11.98
CA ARG A 41 -11.72 0.49 12.07
C ARG A 41 -11.48 -0.98 12.46
N VAL A 42 -11.35 -1.25 13.76
CA VAL A 42 -10.95 -2.56 14.29
C VAL A 42 -11.98 -3.64 13.98
N GLU A 43 -13.26 -3.32 14.06
CA GLU A 43 -14.37 -4.26 13.80
C GLU A 43 -14.26 -4.89 12.41
N ARG A 44 -13.92 -4.08 11.39
CA ARG A 44 -13.70 -4.58 10.02
C ARG A 44 -12.45 -5.45 9.91
N LEU A 45 -11.41 -5.17 10.70
CA LEU A 45 -10.21 -6.00 10.74
C LEU A 45 -10.48 -7.36 11.38
N GLU A 46 -11.32 -7.41 12.42
CA GLU A 46 -11.73 -8.65 13.07
C GLU A 46 -12.56 -9.54 12.12
N GLU A 47 -13.46 -8.93 11.34
CA GLU A 47 -14.22 -9.64 10.30
C GLU A 47 -13.30 -10.19 9.21
N LEU A 48 -12.35 -9.39 8.74
CA LEU A 48 -11.35 -9.82 7.76
C LEU A 48 -10.49 -10.95 8.33
N SER A 49 -10.00 -10.81 9.57
CA SER A 49 -9.19 -11.81 10.25
C SER A 49 -9.90 -13.16 10.34
N LYS A 50 -11.19 -13.18 10.69
CA LYS A 50 -11.98 -14.43 10.71
C LYS A 50 -11.98 -15.12 9.35
N LYS A 51 -12.23 -14.36 8.27
CA LYS A 51 -12.24 -14.89 6.90
C LYS A 51 -10.86 -15.45 6.47
N LEU A 52 -9.77 -14.75 6.82
CA LEU A 52 -8.43 -15.18 6.44
C LEU A 52 -7.99 -16.43 7.21
N LYS A 53 -8.37 -16.57 8.48
CA LYS A 53 -8.10 -17.78 9.28
C LYS A 53 -8.78 -19.04 8.74
N GLU A 54 -9.89 -18.91 8.02
CA GLU A 54 -10.54 -20.03 7.34
C GLU A 54 -9.64 -20.65 6.25
N ASN A 55 -8.67 -19.88 5.72
CA ASN A 55 -7.67 -20.37 4.76
C ASN A 55 -6.51 -21.14 5.42
N GLY A 56 -6.48 -21.27 6.74
CA GLY A 56 -5.47 -22.03 7.48
C GLY A 56 -4.22 -21.22 7.89
N HIS A 57 -4.20 -19.91 7.66
CA HIS A 57 -3.11 -19.02 8.05
C HIS A 57 -3.55 -18.06 9.17
N ASP A 58 -2.57 -17.62 10.00
CA ASP A 58 -2.91 -16.69 11.07
C ASP A 58 -3.12 -15.28 10.52
N CYS A 59 -4.06 -14.57 11.15
CA CYS A 59 -4.32 -13.17 10.85
C CYS A 59 -4.54 -12.37 12.14
N LEU A 60 -3.65 -11.43 12.41
CA LEU A 60 -3.67 -10.57 13.60
C LEU A 60 -4.29 -9.20 13.28
N PRO A 61 -5.49 -8.89 13.78
CA PRO A 61 -6.04 -7.55 13.68
C PRO A 61 -5.36 -6.59 14.69
N VAL A 62 -4.88 -5.44 14.22
CA VAL A 62 -4.19 -4.45 15.04
C VAL A 62 -4.75 -3.06 14.79
N ALA A 63 -5.26 -2.40 15.84
CA ALA A 63 -5.61 -0.99 15.76
C ALA A 63 -4.36 -0.16 15.49
N CYS A 64 -4.38 0.67 14.44
CA CYS A 64 -3.26 1.55 14.12
C CYS A 64 -3.73 2.78 13.36
N ASP A 65 -3.33 3.95 13.86
CA ASP A 65 -3.41 5.21 13.12
C ASP A 65 -2.02 5.56 12.59
N VAL A 66 -1.84 5.48 11.28
CA VAL A 66 -0.55 5.76 10.62
C VAL A 66 -0.11 7.22 10.70
N THR A 67 -0.99 8.13 11.15
CA THR A 67 -0.65 9.54 11.41
C THR A 67 -0.07 9.76 12.81
N ASN A 68 -0.17 8.77 13.69
CA ASN A 68 0.30 8.82 15.07
C ASN A 68 1.50 7.88 15.29
N GLU A 69 2.65 8.46 15.62
CA GLU A 69 3.90 7.72 15.77
C GLU A 69 3.86 6.69 16.91
N GLU A 70 3.23 7.02 18.05
CA GLU A 70 3.12 6.07 19.17
C GLU A 70 2.19 4.89 18.82
N SER A 71 1.08 5.16 18.12
CA SER A 71 0.19 4.11 17.63
C SER A 71 0.93 3.14 16.69
N ILE A 72 1.83 3.64 15.85
CA ILE A 72 2.66 2.80 14.96
C ILE A 72 3.64 1.95 15.78
N LYS A 73 4.34 2.55 16.76
CA LYS A 73 5.30 1.84 17.61
C LYS A 73 4.62 0.70 18.38
N GLU A 74 3.46 0.97 18.98
CA GLU A 74 2.67 -0.03 19.70
C GLU A 74 2.19 -1.14 18.77
N ALA A 75 1.74 -0.81 17.56
CA ALA A 75 1.32 -1.78 16.58
C ALA A 75 2.47 -2.70 16.14
N VAL A 76 3.63 -2.12 15.78
CA VAL A 76 4.82 -2.90 15.37
C VAL A 76 5.30 -3.79 16.52
N LYS A 77 5.36 -3.29 17.75
CA LYS A 77 5.71 -4.05 18.94
C LYS A 77 4.77 -5.25 19.12
N LYS A 78 3.46 -5.04 19.05
CA LYS A 78 2.46 -6.11 19.17
C LYS A 78 2.64 -7.19 18.10
N ILE A 79 2.98 -6.81 16.87
CA ILE A 79 3.23 -7.74 15.77
C ILE A 79 4.53 -8.53 16.01
N GLU A 80 5.63 -7.86 16.41
CA GLU A 80 6.91 -8.50 16.73
C GLU A 80 6.76 -9.47 17.92
N GLU A 81 5.97 -9.12 18.95
CA GLU A 81 5.68 -10.00 20.09
C GLU A 81 4.84 -11.24 19.69
N HIS A 82 3.94 -11.11 18.71
CA HIS A 82 3.06 -12.19 18.28
C HIS A 82 3.75 -13.18 17.32
N TYR A 83 4.47 -12.67 16.31
CA TYR A 83 5.05 -13.49 15.25
C TYR A 83 6.58 -13.71 15.39
N GLY A 84 7.26 -12.86 16.16
CA GLY A 84 8.72 -12.88 16.31
C GLY A 84 9.51 -12.26 15.17
N HIS A 85 8.90 -12.00 14.03
CA HIS A 85 9.53 -11.42 12.84
C HIS A 85 8.51 -10.70 11.95
N ILE A 86 9.01 -9.91 10.98
CA ILE A 86 8.22 -9.25 9.93
C ILE A 86 9.01 -9.35 8.61
N ASP A 87 8.48 -10.04 7.62
CA ASP A 87 9.13 -10.21 6.30
C ASP A 87 8.67 -9.19 5.28
N ILE A 88 7.39 -8.79 5.33
CA ILE A 88 6.75 -7.97 4.31
C ILE A 88 6.00 -6.83 4.97
N LEU A 89 6.20 -5.61 4.45
CA LEU A 89 5.38 -4.44 4.78
C LEU A 89 4.70 -3.92 3.53
N VAL A 90 3.37 -3.79 3.57
CA VAL A 90 2.57 -3.12 2.55
C VAL A 90 2.03 -1.81 3.13
N ASN A 91 2.65 -0.69 2.77
CA ASN A 91 2.18 0.64 3.09
C ASN A 91 1.08 1.04 2.12
N ASN A 92 -0.17 0.73 2.50
CA ASN A 92 -1.33 0.96 1.65
C ASN A 92 -2.29 2.03 2.22
N ALA A 93 -2.26 2.31 3.52
CA ALA A 93 -3.13 3.33 4.10
C ALA A 93 -3.02 4.67 3.35
N GLY A 94 -4.16 5.25 3.00
CA GLY A 94 -4.21 6.51 2.26
C GLY A 94 -5.61 7.12 2.26
N VAL A 95 -5.67 8.40 1.96
CA VAL A 95 -6.89 9.20 1.84
C VAL A 95 -6.77 10.15 0.65
N VAL A 96 -7.91 10.62 0.15
CA VAL A 96 -7.95 11.63 -0.91
C VAL A 96 -8.85 12.77 -0.47
N GLU A 97 -8.41 14.00 -0.78
CA GLU A 97 -9.22 15.21 -0.63
C GLU A 97 -9.37 15.89 -1.98
N TYR A 98 -10.57 16.39 -2.24
CA TYR A 98 -10.90 17.10 -3.47
C TYR A 98 -11.15 18.56 -3.17
N SER A 99 -10.75 19.44 -4.09
CA SER A 99 -11.06 20.87 -4.08
C SER A 99 -11.47 21.34 -5.47
N SER A 100 -12.07 22.53 -5.59
CA SER A 100 -12.39 23.10 -6.90
C SER A 100 -11.13 23.57 -7.65
N GLY A 101 -10.02 23.74 -6.96
CA GLY A 101 -8.71 24.12 -7.49
C GLY A 101 -7.70 24.40 -6.38
N LEU A 102 -6.46 24.75 -6.77
CA LEU A 102 -5.40 25.07 -5.81
C LEU A 102 -5.81 26.17 -4.81
N HIS A 103 -6.54 27.18 -5.27
CA HIS A 103 -6.95 28.34 -4.48
C HIS A 103 -7.97 28.02 -3.36
N ASP A 104 -8.72 26.91 -3.50
CA ASP A 104 -9.70 26.46 -2.51
C ASP A 104 -9.21 25.26 -1.67
N HIS A 105 -8.00 24.77 -1.93
CA HIS A 105 -7.44 23.65 -1.19
C HIS A 105 -6.97 24.13 0.19
N THR A 106 -7.61 23.65 1.26
CA THR A 106 -7.31 24.14 2.61
C THR A 106 -6.05 23.49 3.20
N THR A 107 -5.45 24.13 4.18
CA THR A 107 -4.30 23.59 4.91
C THR A 107 -4.66 22.27 5.61
N GLU A 108 -5.87 22.18 6.15
CA GLU A 108 -6.37 20.97 6.83
C GLU A 108 -6.48 19.78 5.86
N GLN A 109 -6.98 20.02 4.64
CA GLN A 109 -7.03 19.00 3.58
C GLN A 109 -5.61 18.57 3.17
N TRP A 110 -4.71 19.54 3.00
CA TRP A 110 -3.31 19.31 2.71
C TRP A 110 -2.66 18.45 3.80
N ASP A 111 -2.73 18.88 5.05
CA ASP A 111 -2.10 18.21 6.19
C ASP A 111 -2.66 16.79 6.40
N LYS A 112 -3.95 16.59 6.25
CA LYS A 112 -4.59 15.29 6.36
C LYS A 112 -4.02 14.29 5.35
N VAL A 113 -3.88 14.70 4.08
CA VAL A 113 -3.36 13.83 3.03
C VAL A 113 -1.86 13.59 3.21
N LEU A 114 -1.07 14.65 3.41
CA LEU A 114 0.39 14.50 3.58
C LEU A 114 0.74 13.67 4.83
N ASN A 115 0.03 13.86 5.94
CA ASN A 115 0.25 13.10 7.17
C ASN A 115 -0.10 11.62 6.99
N THR A 116 -1.16 11.30 6.24
CA THR A 116 -1.55 9.90 6.02
C THR A 116 -0.70 9.24 4.93
N ASP A 117 -0.68 9.83 3.72
CA ASP A 117 -0.22 9.19 2.50
C ASP A 117 1.29 9.28 2.27
N LEU A 118 1.99 10.20 2.97
CA LEU A 118 3.43 10.34 2.86
C LEU A 118 4.13 10.16 4.20
N LYS A 119 3.80 10.95 5.22
CA LYS A 119 4.43 10.84 6.53
C LYS A 119 4.14 9.48 7.18
N GLY A 120 2.89 8.97 7.06
CA GLY A 120 2.52 7.64 7.55
C GLY A 120 3.33 6.52 6.92
N VAL A 121 3.58 6.59 5.60
CA VAL A 121 4.44 5.65 4.87
C VAL A 121 5.87 5.69 5.41
N PHE A 122 6.42 6.88 5.63
CA PHE A 122 7.74 7.06 6.23
C PHE A 122 7.81 6.49 7.65
N LEU A 123 6.86 6.84 8.52
CA LEU A 123 6.87 6.41 9.93
C LEU A 123 6.74 4.89 10.05
N MET A 124 5.81 4.28 9.31
CA MET A 124 5.62 2.83 9.33
C MET A 124 6.85 2.11 8.76
N GLY A 125 7.38 2.58 7.62
CA GLY A 125 8.60 2.03 7.04
C GLY A 125 9.80 2.12 7.99
N ARG A 126 9.96 3.24 8.70
CA ARG A 126 11.02 3.43 9.70
C ARG A 126 10.90 2.44 10.87
N GLU A 127 9.71 2.26 11.43
CA GLU A 127 9.54 1.37 12.60
C GLU A 127 9.67 -0.11 12.20
N VAL A 128 9.05 -0.54 11.09
CA VAL A 128 9.16 -1.93 10.63
C VAL A 128 10.59 -2.26 10.15
N SER A 129 11.29 -1.31 9.51
CA SER A 129 12.68 -1.56 9.09
C SER A 129 13.62 -1.87 10.25
N LYS A 130 13.36 -1.37 11.47
CA LYS A 130 14.16 -1.73 12.65
C LYS A 130 14.07 -3.21 12.99
N VAL A 131 12.92 -3.84 12.77
CA VAL A 131 12.73 -5.29 12.93
C VAL A 131 13.45 -6.02 11.79
N MET A 132 13.21 -5.63 10.54
CA MET A 132 13.82 -6.22 9.35
C MET A 132 15.37 -6.11 9.34
N MET A 133 15.93 -5.00 9.86
CA MET A 133 17.39 -4.83 9.98
C MET A 133 18.02 -5.85 10.93
N LYS A 134 17.37 -6.22 12.06
CA LYS A 134 17.83 -7.29 12.95
C LYS A 134 17.83 -8.64 12.23
N GLN A 135 16.93 -8.84 11.28
CA GLN A 135 16.79 -10.07 10.49
C GLN A 135 17.75 -10.11 9.29
N ASN A 136 18.32 -8.96 8.89
CA ASN A 136 19.06 -8.76 7.64
C ASN A 136 18.25 -9.20 6.40
N SER A 137 16.94 -8.99 6.42
CA SER A 137 16.02 -9.38 5.35
C SER A 137 14.70 -8.64 5.49
N GLY A 138 14.06 -8.30 4.38
CA GLY A 138 12.72 -7.72 4.36
C GLY A 138 12.31 -7.22 2.98
N LYS A 139 11.01 -7.06 2.80
CA LYS A 139 10.38 -6.49 1.60
C LYS A 139 9.42 -5.36 2.01
N ILE A 140 9.63 -4.15 1.52
CA ILE A 140 8.72 -3.03 1.75
C ILE A 140 8.07 -2.65 0.42
N ILE A 141 6.75 -2.64 0.38
CA ILE A 141 5.95 -2.33 -0.80
C ILE A 141 5.09 -1.11 -0.48
N ASN A 142 5.42 0.02 -1.10
CA ASN A 142 4.68 1.26 -0.92
C ASN A 142 3.59 1.39 -2.00
N ILE A 143 2.35 1.62 -1.61
CA ILE A 143 1.28 1.86 -2.57
C ILE A 143 1.25 3.36 -2.91
N ALA A 144 1.88 3.66 -4.05
CA ALA A 144 1.85 4.98 -4.67
C ALA A 144 0.52 5.21 -5.43
N SER A 145 0.57 5.75 -6.63
CA SER A 145 -0.54 5.95 -7.55
C SER A 145 0.02 6.39 -8.91
N VAL A 146 -0.75 6.22 -9.99
CA VAL A 146 -0.51 6.98 -11.22
C VAL A 146 -0.45 8.49 -10.95
N GLY A 147 -1.14 8.96 -9.91
CA GLY A 147 -1.05 10.34 -9.42
C GLY A 147 0.32 10.74 -8.85
N GLY A 148 1.21 9.77 -8.59
CA GLY A 148 2.61 10.02 -8.26
C GLY A 148 3.53 10.11 -9.48
N ILE A 149 3.04 9.73 -10.67
CA ILE A 149 3.77 9.73 -11.96
C ILE A 149 3.28 10.89 -12.83
N GLN A 150 1.97 11.12 -12.86
CA GLN A 150 1.30 12.20 -13.56
C GLN A 150 0.44 12.97 -12.59
N ALA A 151 0.06 14.19 -12.94
CA ALA A 151 -0.83 15.00 -12.11
C ALA A 151 -2.07 15.43 -12.90
N GLY A 152 -3.09 15.84 -12.18
CA GLY A 152 -4.32 16.39 -12.69
C GLY A 152 -4.87 17.49 -11.76
N PRO A 153 -6.00 18.10 -12.09
CA PRO A 153 -6.63 19.10 -11.23
C PRO A 153 -7.30 18.47 -10.00
N ALA A 154 -7.68 19.33 -9.05
CA ALA A 154 -8.58 19.04 -7.91
C ALA A 154 -8.04 18.14 -6.79
N GLN A 155 -6.82 17.61 -6.88
CA GLN A 155 -6.23 16.67 -5.90
C GLN A 155 -4.78 17.03 -5.56
N VAL A 156 -4.48 18.30 -5.34
CA VAL A 156 -3.11 18.83 -5.24
C VAL A 156 -2.29 18.11 -4.16
N SER A 157 -2.84 17.95 -2.95
CA SER A 157 -2.18 17.28 -1.83
C SER A 157 -1.92 15.79 -2.13
N TYR A 158 -2.87 15.11 -2.77
CA TYR A 158 -2.75 13.70 -3.12
C TYR A 158 -1.63 13.45 -4.13
N PHE A 159 -1.56 14.24 -5.20
CA PHE A 159 -0.47 14.12 -6.19
C PHE A 159 0.89 14.46 -5.59
N ALA A 160 0.96 15.46 -4.71
CA ALA A 160 2.18 15.79 -3.99
C ALA A 160 2.62 14.64 -3.08
N ALA A 161 1.69 14.07 -2.29
CA ALA A 161 1.98 12.94 -1.40
C ALA A 161 2.43 11.70 -2.18
N LYS A 162 1.69 11.32 -3.24
CA LYS A 162 2.02 10.10 -4.02
C LYS A 162 3.30 10.27 -4.85
N GLY A 163 3.60 11.47 -5.36
CA GLY A 163 4.91 11.80 -5.93
C GLY A 163 6.04 11.71 -4.89
N GLY A 164 5.77 12.18 -3.67
CA GLY A 164 6.65 12.02 -2.51
C GLY A 164 6.92 10.54 -2.19
N VAL A 165 5.90 9.68 -2.21
CA VAL A 165 6.05 8.22 -1.98
C VAL A 165 6.94 7.56 -3.03
N VAL A 166 6.80 7.92 -4.32
CA VAL A 166 7.66 7.41 -5.39
C VAL A 166 9.13 7.74 -5.12
N ASN A 167 9.43 8.96 -4.68
CA ASN A 167 10.80 9.36 -4.40
C ASN A 167 11.31 8.82 -3.05
N LEU A 168 10.44 8.78 -2.02
CA LEU A 168 10.73 8.16 -0.73
C LEU A 168 11.10 6.67 -0.89
N THR A 169 10.42 5.95 -1.78
CA THR A 169 10.72 4.54 -2.10
C THR A 169 12.18 4.37 -2.55
N LYS A 170 12.68 5.26 -3.40
CA LYS A 170 14.08 5.23 -3.87
C LYS A 170 15.08 5.52 -2.75
N ALA A 171 14.78 6.51 -1.90
CA ALA A 171 15.61 6.83 -0.75
C ALA A 171 15.68 5.67 0.24
N MET A 172 14.52 5.11 0.63
CA MET A 172 14.45 3.94 1.52
C MET A 172 15.19 2.74 0.92
N ALA A 173 15.09 2.52 -0.39
CA ALA A 173 15.80 1.44 -1.07
C ALA A 173 17.32 1.55 -0.94
N GLY A 174 17.85 2.76 -1.09
CA GLY A 174 19.29 3.03 -0.92
C GLY A 174 19.75 2.81 0.53
N ASP A 175 19.01 3.35 1.49
CA ASP A 175 19.35 3.28 2.92
C ASP A 175 19.25 1.85 3.48
N LEU A 176 18.30 1.04 3.00
CA LEU A 176 17.99 -0.27 3.56
C LEU A 176 18.64 -1.44 2.80
N ALA A 177 19.16 -1.22 1.59
CA ALA A 177 19.85 -2.25 0.79
C ALA A 177 21.03 -2.92 1.54
N PRO A 178 21.86 -2.21 2.34
CA PRO A 178 22.94 -2.85 3.09
C PRO A 178 22.48 -3.90 4.11
N TYR A 179 21.18 -3.86 4.47
CA TYR A 179 20.56 -4.82 5.40
C TYR A 179 19.74 -5.91 4.67
N GLY A 180 19.90 -6.05 3.36
CA GLY A 180 19.15 -7.04 2.59
C GLY A 180 17.66 -6.75 2.45
N ILE A 181 17.23 -5.51 2.71
CA ILE A 181 15.83 -5.10 2.63
C ILE A 181 15.59 -4.46 1.25
N LEU A 182 14.62 -4.97 0.51
CA LEU A 182 14.22 -4.41 -0.78
C LEU A 182 12.97 -3.55 -0.62
N VAL A 183 13.01 -2.36 -1.21
CA VAL A 183 11.90 -1.40 -1.12
C VAL A 183 11.45 -1.03 -2.52
N ASN A 184 10.19 -1.31 -2.84
CA ASN A 184 9.60 -0.98 -4.13
C ASN A 184 8.22 -0.32 -3.96
N ALA A 185 7.69 0.24 -5.02
CA ALA A 185 6.35 0.80 -5.05
C ALA A 185 5.49 0.16 -6.14
N ILE A 186 4.19 0.09 -5.89
CA ILE A 186 3.17 -0.15 -6.92
C ILE A 186 2.43 1.18 -7.12
N ALA A 187 2.24 1.59 -8.37
CA ALA A 187 1.45 2.76 -8.75
C ALA A 187 0.16 2.30 -9.44
N PRO A 188 -0.93 2.13 -8.69
CA PRO A 188 -2.22 1.76 -9.26
C PRO A 188 -2.77 2.84 -10.17
N GLY A 189 -3.45 2.41 -11.24
CA GLY A 189 -4.40 3.22 -11.99
C GLY A 189 -5.70 3.39 -11.21
N VAL A 190 -6.80 3.49 -11.94
CA VAL A 190 -8.14 3.62 -11.35
C VAL A 190 -8.76 2.24 -11.15
N TYR A 191 -9.08 1.93 -9.89
CA TYR A 191 -9.73 0.69 -9.46
C TYR A 191 -11.03 1.03 -8.73
N ASP A 192 -12.02 0.14 -8.81
CA ASP A 192 -13.23 0.27 -8.01
C ASP A 192 -12.93 -0.11 -6.55
N THR A 193 -13.03 0.87 -5.67
CA THR A 193 -12.76 0.74 -4.23
C THR A 193 -13.69 1.66 -3.46
N GLU A 194 -13.76 1.52 -2.13
CA GLU A 194 -14.50 2.44 -1.27
C GLU A 194 -14.07 3.92 -1.50
N MET A 195 -12.78 4.15 -1.80
CA MET A 195 -12.23 5.49 -2.08
C MET A 195 -12.76 6.10 -3.38
N THR A 196 -13.00 5.28 -4.39
CA THR A 196 -13.41 5.71 -5.75
C THR A 196 -14.91 5.48 -6.02
N HIS A 197 -15.61 4.83 -5.07
CA HIS A 197 -17.02 4.50 -5.20
C HIS A 197 -17.87 5.76 -5.45
N GLY A 198 -18.77 5.68 -6.41
CA GLY A 198 -19.59 6.81 -6.87
C GLY A 198 -18.88 7.73 -7.89
N ALA A 199 -17.54 7.89 -7.82
CA ALA A 199 -16.80 8.64 -8.83
C ALA A 199 -16.73 7.88 -10.17
N LEU A 200 -16.75 6.55 -10.13
CA LEU A 200 -16.68 5.70 -11.32
C LEU A 200 -18.01 5.63 -12.10
N ASP A 201 -19.12 5.91 -11.44
CA ASP A 201 -20.46 5.96 -12.04
C ASP A 201 -20.84 7.39 -12.48
N ALA A 202 -20.04 8.40 -12.10
CA ALA A 202 -20.28 9.78 -12.46
C ALA A 202 -20.08 10.01 -13.99
N PRO A 203 -20.80 10.97 -14.61
CA PRO A 203 -20.64 11.26 -16.05
C PRO A 203 -19.19 11.53 -16.49
N GLY A 204 -18.35 12.07 -15.61
CA GLY A 204 -16.92 12.31 -15.86
C GLY A 204 -16.07 11.04 -15.94
N SER A 205 -16.54 9.90 -15.42
CA SER A 205 -15.81 8.65 -15.41
C SER A 205 -15.50 8.12 -16.83
N LEU A 206 -16.38 8.39 -17.79
CA LEU A 206 -16.17 8.02 -19.19
C LEU A 206 -14.92 8.68 -19.78
N VAL A 207 -14.69 9.97 -19.44
CA VAL A 207 -13.48 10.69 -19.87
C VAL A 207 -12.24 10.03 -19.29
N LEU A 208 -12.27 9.68 -18.01
CA LEU A 208 -11.17 9.00 -17.33
C LEU A 208 -10.94 7.61 -17.93
N LYS A 209 -11.99 6.84 -18.17
CA LYS A 209 -11.94 5.52 -18.79
C LYS A 209 -11.35 5.56 -20.21
N ASN A 210 -11.67 6.61 -20.98
CA ASN A 210 -11.12 6.80 -22.33
C ASN A 210 -9.61 7.08 -22.35
N ARG A 211 -9.04 7.57 -21.25
CA ARG A 211 -7.58 7.73 -21.08
C ARG A 211 -6.86 6.41 -20.79
N VAL A 212 -7.56 5.36 -20.39
CA VAL A 212 -6.98 4.02 -20.16
C VAL A 212 -6.87 3.30 -21.50
N ALA A 213 -5.71 2.77 -21.86
CA ALA A 213 -5.51 2.04 -23.12
C ALA A 213 -6.43 0.82 -23.22
N LEU A 214 -6.63 0.08 -22.11
CA LEU A 214 -7.55 -1.07 -22.05
C LEU A 214 -9.03 -0.69 -22.01
N LYS A 215 -9.37 0.63 -22.03
CA LYS A 215 -10.75 1.16 -22.05
C LYS A 215 -11.65 0.67 -20.92
N ARG A 216 -11.06 0.32 -19.79
CA ARG A 216 -11.73 -0.10 -18.57
C ARG A 216 -10.92 0.28 -17.33
N PHE A 217 -11.56 0.30 -16.18
CA PHE A 217 -10.89 0.38 -14.89
C PHE A 217 -10.33 -0.99 -14.47
N GLY A 218 -9.40 -0.98 -13.53
CA GLY A 218 -8.84 -2.18 -12.93
C GLY A 218 -9.91 -2.94 -12.14
N ARG A 219 -9.81 -4.27 -12.14
CA ARG A 219 -10.70 -5.17 -11.43
C ARG A 219 -10.03 -5.66 -10.15
N GLU A 220 -10.83 -6.16 -9.23
CA GLU A 220 -10.34 -6.84 -8.04
C GLU A 220 -9.34 -7.94 -8.43
N GLY A 221 -8.23 -8.02 -7.69
CA GLY A 221 -7.18 -9.02 -7.91
C GLY A 221 -6.15 -8.70 -9.00
N GLU A 222 -6.39 -7.75 -9.91
CA GLU A 222 -5.44 -7.46 -11.00
C GLU A 222 -4.10 -6.84 -10.54
N MET A 223 -4.01 -6.38 -9.30
CA MET A 223 -2.74 -5.95 -8.69
C MET A 223 -2.02 -7.05 -7.90
N ASN A 224 -2.68 -8.18 -7.62
CA ASN A 224 -2.12 -9.23 -6.76
C ASN A 224 -0.82 -9.80 -7.33
N GLY A 225 -0.71 -9.94 -8.66
CA GLY A 225 0.52 -10.40 -9.29
C GLY A 225 1.73 -9.48 -9.05
N ALA A 226 1.53 -8.17 -9.12
CA ALA A 226 2.58 -7.19 -8.82
C ALA A 226 2.97 -7.20 -7.33
N LEU A 227 1.98 -7.32 -6.44
CA LEU A 227 2.19 -7.43 -5.00
C LEU A 227 3.00 -8.68 -4.66
N VAL A 228 2.56 -9.84 -5.12
CA VAL A 228 3.19 -11.14 -4.81
C VAL A 228 4.60 -11.21 -5.41
N TYR A 229 4.83 -10.64 -6.60
CA TYR A 229 6.17 -10.52 -7.16
C TYR A 229 7.10 -9.75 -6.20
N PHE A 230 6.74 -8.56 -5.75
CA PHE A 230 7.58 -7.79 -4.85
C PHE A 230 7.71 -8.41 -3.45
N ALA A 231 6.71 -9.15 -2.99
CA ALA A 231 6.69 -9.80 -1.67
C ALA A 231 7.52 -11.08 -1.62
N SER A 232 7.69 -11.77 -2.75
CA SER A 232 8.28 -13.12 -2.81
C SER A 232 9.77 -13.13 -3.16
N ASP A 233 10.34 -14.33 -3.12
CA ASP A 233 11.73 -14.59 -3.54
C ASP A 233 11.91 -14.58 -5.08
N ALA A 234 10.84 -14.33 -5.84
CA ALA A 234 10.94 -13.96 -7.25
C ALA A 234 11.56 -12.56 -7.44
N CYS A 235 11.50 -11.69 -6.41
CA CYS A 235 12.06 -10.35 -6.39
C CYS A 235 13.33 -10.33 -5.52
N THR A 236 14.51 -10.56 -6.13
CA THR A 236 15.80 -10.56 -5.43
C THR A 236 16.76 -9.46 -5.88
N TYR A 237 16.52 -8.86 -7.06
CA TYR A 237 17.39 -7.83 -7.65
C TYR A 237 16.64 -6.56 -8.09
N THR A 238 15.38 -6.42 -7.64
CA THR A 238 14.55 -5.23 -7.90
C THR A 238 14.37 -4.45 -6.61
N THR A 239 14.92 -3.23 -6.54
CA THR A 239 14.73 -2.30 -5.43
C THR A 239 14.70 -0.87 -5.94
N GLY A 240 14.01 0.03 -5.26
CA GLY A 240 13.82 1.43 -5.64
C GLY A 240 12.91 1.64 -6.87
N GLN A 241 12.21 0.61 -7.32
CA GLN A 241 11.39 0.69 -8.53
C GLN A 241 9.93 0.99 -8.20
N THR A 242 9.26 1.62 -9.16
CA THR A 242 7.81 1.83 -9.13
C THR A 242 7.19 1.10 -10.32
N LEU A 243 6.43 0.05 -10.03
CA LEU A 243 5.67 -0.69 -11.04
C LEU A 243 4.29 -0.07 -11.22
N VAL A 244 4.03 0.46 -12.42
CA VAL A 244 2.73 1.03 -12.78
C VAL A 244 1.78 -0.09 -13.22
N VAL A 245 0.59 -0.15 -12.60
CA VAL A 245 -0.45 -1.14 -12.91
C VAL A 245 -1.76 -0.38 -13.18
N ASP A 246 -1.92 0.13 -14.40
CA ASP A 246 -2.91 1.16 -14.72
C ASP A 246 -3.68 0.93 -16.03
N GLY A 247 -3.53 -0.24 -16.64
CA GLY A 247 -4.15 -0.55 -17.93
C GLY A 247 -3.64 0.32 -19.09
N GLY A 248 -2.43 0.89 -18.95
CA GLY A 248 -1.80 1.76 -19.94
C GLY A 248 -2.26 3.22 -19.88
N MET A 249 -2.85 3.67 -18.77
CA MET A 249 -3.32 5.05 -18.62
C MET A 249 -2.19 6.07 -18.72
N THR A 250 -1.04 5.79 -18.12
CA THR A 250 0.12 6.69 -18.15
C THR A 250 0.99 6.56 -19.40
N SER A 251 0.74 5.55 -20.24
CA SER A 251 1.49 5.28 -21.48
C SER A 251 0.84 5.90 -22.72
N MET A 252 -0.34 6.50 -22.57
CA MET A 252 -1.05 7.18 -23.67
C MET A 252 -0.81 8.69 -23.62
N LEU A 253 -0.61 9.30 -24.80
CA LEU A 253 -0.49 10.76 -24.99
C LEU A 253 -1.85 11.45 -24.97
#